data_bf6d7bb54c4c41f860fdc27009fe7b1f
#
_entry.id   bf6d7bb54c4c41f860fdc27009fe7b1f
#
_cell.length_a   1.000
_cell.length_b   1.000
_cell.length_c   1.000
_cell.angle_alpha   90.00
_cell.angle_beta   90.00
_cell.angle_gamma   90.00
#
_symmetry.space_group_name_H-M   'P 1'
#
loop_
_entity.id
_entity.type
_entity.pdbx_description
1 polymer ?
#
loop_
_entity_poly.entity_id
_entity_poly.type
_entity_poly.pdbx_seq_one_letter_code
_entity_poly.pdbx_strand_id
1 'polypeptide(L)'
;MNNFKERDFFHEGMRYFQDFFDGRRTAEAIEKNRKHYGFWDDEKDLIEKSKFFFIASSWNGYIDCNIKSGDPGFVKIIDNNTIEYPEYDGNSMYRTAGNISKNPNVGLLFINFDGKSRRIRINGQATIHHDNNALNNHFGAKFVVRIKCEIFPNCPRYIPNLETKEPSIYVPRQGQGIPPAPEWKQRDYIKTILPKGDPHKKEK
;
A
#
# COMPACT_ATOMS: atom_id res chain seq x y z
N MET A 1 2.99 -12.81 -18.32
CA MET A 1 2.96 -13.31 -16.91
C MET A 1 4.37 -13.23 -16.37
N ASN A 2 4.69 -12.22 -15.56
CA ASN A 2 6.00 -12.16 -14.93
C ASN A 2 5.98 -13.08 -13.70
N ASN A 3 6.71 -14.17 -13.79
CA ASN A 3 6.85 -15.09 -12.67
C ASN A 3 7.78 -14.48 -11.63
N PHE A 4 7.26 -14.11 -10.45
CA PHE A 4 8.09 -13.78 -9.28
C PHE A 4 9.12 -14.86 -8.95
N LYS A 5 8.90 -16.11 -9.39
CA LYS A 5 9.78 -17.26 -9.14
C LYS A 5 11.11 -17.23 -9.90
N GLU A 6 11.27 -16.38 -10.91
CA GLU A 6 12.44 -16.35 -11.80
C GLU A 6 13.45 -15.24 -11.45
N ARG A 7 13.19 -14.43 -10.42
CA ARG A 7 14.12 -13.37 -10.01
C ARG A 7 14.95 -13.82 -8.82
N ASP A 8 16.26 -13.69 -8.93
CA ASP A 8 17.12 -13.78 -7.78
C ASP A 8 16.71 -12.71 -6.75
N PHE A 9 16.42 -13.16 -5.53
CA PHE A 9 16.06 -12.27 -4.44
C PHE A 9 17.20 -11.31 -4.08
N PHE A 10 18.43 -11.79 -4.21
CA PHE A 10 19.64 -11.02 -3.93
C PHE A 10 20.42 -10.76 -5.22
N HIS A 11 20.47 -9.52 -5.66
CA HIS A 11 21.35 -9.08 -6.76
C HIS A 11 22.80 -8.86 -6.26
N GLU A 12 23.75 -8.64 -7.18
CA GLU A 12 25.17 -8.53 -6.91
C GLU A 12 25.53 -7.46 -5.86
N GLY A 13 24.84 -6.31 -5.87
CA GLY A 13 25.03 -5.27 -4.86
C GLY A 13 24.67 -5.71 -3.43
N MET A 14 23.59 -6.50 -3.29
CA MET A 14 23.25 -7.09 -1.99
C MET A 14 24.26 -8.16 -1.59
N ARG A 15 24.72 -8.99 -2.55
CA ARG A 15 25.72 -10.03 -2.34
C ARG A 15 27.06 -9.43 -1.89
N TYR A 16 27.47 -8.29 -2.47
CA TYR A 16 28.67 -7.57 -2.04
C TYR A 16 28.65 -7.24 -0.54
N PHE A 17 27.55 -6.65 -0.04
CA PHE A 17 27.44 -6.32 1.39
C PHE A 17 27.30 -7.55 2.29
N GLN A 18 26.64 -8.59 1.81
CA GLN A 18 26.54 -9.85 2.53
C GLN A 18 27.92 -10.49 2.74
N ASP A 19 28.79 -10.44 1.73
CA ASP A 19 30.15 -10.98 1.82
C ASP A 19 31.06 -10.08 2.67
N PHE A 20 30.96 -8.76 2.47
CA PHE A 20 31.75 -7.79 3.21
C PHE A 20 31.56 -7.91 4.73
N PHE A 21 30.34 -8.20 5.18
CA PHE A 21 29.97 -8.36 6.59
C PHE A 21 29.82 -9.84 7.02
N ASP A 22 30.32 -10.81 6.26
CA ASP A 22 30.16 -12.26 6.51
C ASP A 22 28.69 -12.70 6.77
N GLY A 23 27.74 -12.06 6.10
CA GLY A 23 26.30 -12.24 6.31
C GLY A 23 25.62 -13.18 5.32
N ARG A 24 26.30 -13.69 4.27
CA ARG A 24 25.67 -14.44 3.17
C ARG A 24 24.88 -15.65 3.65
N ARG A 25 25.48 -16.49 4.47
CA ARG A 25 24.80 -17.69 5.02
C ARG A 25 23.54 -17.37 5.80
N THR A 26 23.60 -16.29 6.60
CA THR A 26 22.44 -15.81 7.36
C THR A 26 21.36 -15.29 6.44
N ALA A 27 21.70 -14.50 5.42
CA ALA A 27 20.76 -13.95 4.45
C ALA A 27 20.04 -15.07 3.68
N GLU A 28 20.77 -16.08 3.21
CA GLU A 28 20.20 -17.24 2.50
C GLU A 28 19.26 -18.06 3.39
N ALA A 29 19.66 -18.30 4.65
CA ALA A 29 18.81 -19.00 5.60
C ALA A 29 17.51 -18.21 5.88
N ILE A 30 17.59 -16.89 6.01
CA ILE A 30 16.42 -16.04 6.21
C ILE A 30 15.53 -16.05 4.96
N GLU A 31 16.09 -15.91 3.75
CA GLU A 31 15.31 -15.98 2.52
C GLU A 31 14.56 -17.31 2.44
N LYS A 32 15.27 -18.42 2.56
CA LYS A 32 14.69 -19.78 2.47
C LYS A 32 13.54 -20.01 3.43
N ASN A 33 13.60 -19.44 4.63
CA ASN A 33 12.63 -19.74 5.69
C ASN A 33 11.55 -18.65 5.86
N ARG A 34 11.74 -17.47 5.27
CA ARG A 34 10.84 -16.35 5.50
C ARG A 34 10.17 -15.80 4.24
N LYS A 35 10.78 -15.95 3.05
CA LYS A 35 10.15 -15.56 1.79
C LYS A 35 9.10 -16.58 1.40
N HIS A 36 7.88 -16.11 1.09
CA HIS A 36 6.77 -16.97 0.71
C HIS A 36 5.74 -16.25 -0.14
N TYR A 37 4.75 -16.98 -0.66
CA TYR A 37 3.75 -16.47 -1.59
C TYR A 37 2.31 -16.60 -1.06
N GLY A 38 2.11 -17.26 0.06
CA GLY A 38 0.80 -17.38 0.70
C GLY A 38 0.82 -16.69 2.07
N PHE A 39 -0.17 -15.85 2.37
CA PHE A 39 -0.24 -15.17 3.66
C PHE A 39 -0.39 -16.15 4.82
N TRP A 40 0.45 -16.01 5.83
CA TRP A 40 0.27 -16.67 7.12
C TRP A 40 -0.83 -15.97 7.93
N ASP A 41 -1.39 -16.67 8.90
CA ASP A 41 -2.55 -16.14 9.65
C ASP A 41 -2.22 -14.88 10.44
N ASP A 42 -1.03 -14.78 11.01
CA ASP A 42 -0.58 -13.56 11.72
C ASP A 42 -0.31 -12.38 10.77
N GLU A 43 -0.02 -12.64 9.51
CA GLU A 43 0.11 -11.61 8.48
C GLU A 43 -1.24 -11.10 8.00
N LYS A 44 -2.21 -12.02 7.82
CA LYS A 44 -3.60 -11.65 7.53
C LYS A 44 -4.14 -10.75 8.63
N ASP A 45 -3.95 -11.15 9.89
CA ASP A 45 -4.37 -10.37 11.05
C ASP A 45 -3.74 -8.95 11.06
N LEU A 46 -2.45 -8.84 10.76
CA LEU A 46 -1.79 -7.54 10.68
C LEU A 46 -2.33 -6.68 9.52
N ILE A 47 -2.53 -7.25 8.34
CA ILE A 47 -3.03 -6.54 7.16
C ILE A 47 -4.46 -6.04 7.41
N GLU A 48 -5.35 -6.91 7.87
CA GLU A 48 -6.76 -6.59 8.09
C GLU A 48 -6.98 -5.57 9.21
N LYS A 49 -6.14 -5.59 10.25
CA LYS A 49 -6.20 -4.62 11.36
C LYS A 49 -5.46 -3.31 11.08
N SER A 50 -4.66 -3.27 10.02
CA SER A 50 -3.89 -2.06 9.68
C SER A 50 -4.80 -0.91 9.30
N LYS A 51 -4.51 0.27 9.85
CA LYS A 51 -5.16 1.55 9.49
C LYS A 51 -4.44 2.25 8.34
N PHE A 52 -3.24 1.83 8.01
CA PHE A 52 -2.42 2.36 6.93
C PHE A 52 -1.32 1.38 6.53
N PHE A 53 -0.75 1.62 5.36
CA PHE A 53 0.50 1.02 4.90
C PHE A 53 1.26 2.01 4.01
N PHE A 54 2.54 1.77 3.80
CA PHE A 54 3.34 2.53 2.83
C PHE A 54 3.45 1.75 1.53
N ILE A 55 3.39 2.46 0.41
CA ILE A 55 3.59 1.91 -0.92
C ILE A 55 4.64 2.70 -1.69
N ALA A 56 5.63 2.00 -2.23
CA ALA A 56 6.58 2.52 -3.18
C ALA A 56 6.19 2.10 -4.59
N SER A 57 6.24 3.02 -5.53
CA SER A 57 6.02 2.79 -6.96
C SER A 57 7.03 3.61 -7.76
N SER A 58 7.31 3.22 -9.00
CA SER A 58 8.29 3.94 -9.81
C SER A 58 8.01 3.84 -11.30
N TRP A 59 8.42 4.87 -12.02
CA TRP A 59 8.48 4.86 -13.47
C TRP A 59 9.62 5.74 -13.97
N ASN A 60 10.40 5.26 -14.91
CA ASN A 60 11.48 6.00 -15.60
C ASN A 60 12.42 6.76 -14.64
N GLY A 61 12.88 6.09 -13.57
CA GLY A 61 13.78 6.66 -12.57
C GLY A 61 13.10 7.52 -11.49
N TYR A 62 11.85 7.93 -11.65
CA TYR A 62 11.09 8.61 -10.61
C TYR A 62 10.50 7.60 -9.64
N ILE A 63 10.77 7.80 -8.36
CA ILE A 63 10.26 6.96 -7.27
C ILE A 63 9.22 7.77 -6.49
N ASP A 64 8.09 7.15 -6.21
CA ASP A 64 7.05 7.67 -5.33
C ASP A 64 6.91 6.75 -4.12
N CYS A 65 6.96 7.33 -2.92
CA CYS A 65 6.65 6.64 -1.68
C CYS A 65 5.45 7.34 -1.05
N ASN A 66 4.36 6.61 -0.90
CA ASN A 66 3.09 7.15 -0.43
C ASN A 66 2.55 6.35 0.74
N ILE A 67 1.65 6.96 1.51
CA ILE A 67 0.85 6.30 2.54
C ILE A 67 -0.56 6.08 2.03
N LYS A 68 -1.10 4.88 2.24
CA LYS A 68 -2.51 4.55 2.02
C LYS A 68 -3.14 4.25 3.36
N SER A 69 -4.32 4.79 3.62
CA SER A 69 -4.97 4.64 4.91
C SER A 69 -6.48 4.52 4.80
N GLY A 70 -7.07 3.91 5.80
CA GLY A 70 -8.50 3.69 5.93
C GLY A 70 -8.85 3.14 7.30
N ASP A 71 -10.10 2.81 7.51
CA ASP A 71 -10.52 2.06 8.70
C ASP A 71 -9.99 0.61 8.62
N PRO A 72 -9.79 -0.09 9.76
CA PRO A 72 -9.43 -1.50 9.73
C PRO A 72 -10.31 -2.30 8.78
N GLY A 73 -9.70 -3.13 7.95
CA GLY A 73 -10.38 -3.85 6.87
C GLY A 73 -10.47 -3.10 5.55
N PHE A 74 -9.90 -1.87 5.42
CA PHE A 74 -9.82 -1.19 4.13
C PHE A 74 -8.92 -1.94 3.13
N VAL A 75 -7.91 -2.65 3.61
CA VAL A 75 -7.16 -3.61 2.82
C VAL A 75 -7.82 -4.96 2.97
N LYS A 76 -8.21 -5.58 1.86
CA LYS A 76 -8.85 -6.91 1.83
C LYS A 76 -7.90 -7.94 1.24
N ILE A 77 -7.89 -9.12 1.82
CA ILE A 77 -7.23 -10.29 1.27
C ILE A 77 -8.27 -11.03 0.43
N ILE A 78 -8.07 -11.08 -0.89
CA ILE A 78 -9.05 -11.65 -1.83
C ILE A 78 -8.73 -13.08 -2.26
N ASP A 79 -7.50 -13.49 -2.10
CA ASP A 79 -7.06 -14.88 -2.26
C ASP A 79 -5.79 -15.14 -1.43
N ASN A 80 -5.16 -16.31 -1.63
CA ASN A 80 -4.02 -16.73 -0.83
C ASN A 80 -2.81 -15.78 -0.89
N ASN A 81 -2.66 -14.98 -1.95
CA ASN A 81 -1.52 -14.08 -2.13
C ASN A 81 -1.88 -12.74 -2.80
N THR A 82 -3.14 -12.36 -2.78
CA THR A 82 -3.59 -11.10 -3.40
C THR A 82 -4.32 -10.25 -2.39
N ILE A 83 -3.91 -9.01 -2.27
CA ILE A 83 -4.61 -7.97 -1.52
C ILE A 83 -5.27 -6.97 -2.45
N GLU A 84 -6.29 -6.30 -1.93
CA GLU A 84 -7.02 -5.24 -2.61
C GLU A 84 -7.20 -4.05 -1.66
N TYR A 85 -6.98 -2.82 -2.16
CA TYR A 85 -7.24 -1.61 -1.38
C TYR A 85 -7.89 -0.52 -2.23
N PRO A 86 -8.71 0.36 -1.61
CA PRO A 86 -9.36 1.46 -2.31
C PRO A 86 -8.42 2.66 -2.50
N GLU A 87 -8.54 3.33 -3.62
CA GLU A 87 -8.08 4.70 -3.80
C GLU A 87 -9.26 5.66 -3.64
N TYR A 88 -9.16 6.49 -2.63
CA TYR A 88 -10.14 7.51 -2.32
C TYR A 88 -9.89 8.81 -3.08
N ASP A 89 -10.76 9.78 -2.89
CA ASP A 89 -10.55 11.12 -3.44
C ASP A 89 -9.25 11.74 -2.87
N GLY A 90 -8.47 12.36 -3.74
CA GLY A 90 -7.18 12.95 -3.42
C GLY A 90 -6.94 14.24 -4.21
N ASN A 91 -5.68 14.60 -4.37
CA ASN A 91 -5.24 15.85 -5.00
C ASN A 91 -5.24 15.82 -6.55
N SER A 92 -5.80 14.79 -7.17
CA SER A 92 -5.85 14.58 -8.62
C SER A 92 -4.50 14.39 -9.33
N MET A 93 -3.40 14.24 -8.60
CA MET A 93 -2.08 13.99 -9.20
C MET A 93 -1.91 12.54 -9.67
N TYR A 94 -2.57 11.59 -9.04
CA TYR A 94 -2.54 10.15 -9.38
C TYR A 94 -1.14 9.54 -9.52
N ARG A 95 -0.15 10.02 -8.75
CA ARG A 95 1.25 9.60 -8.91
C ARG A 95 1.44 8.10 -8.78
N THR A 96 0.92 7.49 -7.72
CA THR A 96 0.99 6.03 -7.51
C THR A 96 0.28 5.27 -8.63
N ALA A 97 -0.94 5.67 -9.00
CA ALA A 97 -1.71 5.03 -10.05
C ALA A 97 -1.06 5.20 -11.43
N GLY A 98 -0.54 6.39 -11.72
CA GLY A 98 0.20 6.68 -12.95
C GLY A 98 1.44 5.79 -13.09
N ASN A 99 2.22 5.64 -12.01
CA ASN A 99 3.38 4.75 -12.00
C ASN A 99 2.95 3.29 -12.23
N ILE A 100 1.94 2.79 -11.49
CA ILE A 100 1.42 1.43 -11.63
C ILE A 100 0.97 1.14 -13.06
N SER A 101 0.32 2.09 -13.73
CA SER A 101 -0.14 1.91 -15.12
C SER A 101 0.99 1.67 -16.11
N LYS A 102 2.21 2.07 -15.79
CA LYS A 102 3.41 1.94 -16.62
C LYS A 102 4.38 0.87 -16.12
N ASN A 103 4.45 0.69 -14.81
CA ASN A 103 5.28 -0.31 -14.15
C ASN A 103 4.49 -0.92 -12.98
N PRO A 104 4.02 -2.15 -13.12
CA PRO A 104 3.18 -2.78 -12.10
C PRO A 104 3.94 -3.15 -10.81
N ASN A 105 5.27 -3.08 -10.82
CA ASN A 105 6.05 -3.47 -9.66
C ASN A 105 5.94 -2.42 -8.54
N VAL A 106 5.57 -2.88 -7.37
CA VAL A 106 5.39 -2.05 -6.17
C VAL A 106 6.04 -2.71 -4.95
N GLY A 107 6.45 -1.89 -4.00
CA GLY A 107 6.88 -2.34 -2.68
C GLY A 107 5.92 -1.83 -1.62
N LEU A 108 5.45 -2.71 -0.73
CA LEU A 108 4.58 -2.33 0.38
C LEU A 108 5.26 -2.60 1.71
N LEU A 109 4.90 -1.78 2.69
CA LEU A 109 5.36 -1.93 4.05
C LEU A 109 4.19 -1.76 5.02
N PHE A 110 3.76 -2.86 5.64
CA PHE A 110 2.86 -2.84 6.79
C PHE A 110 3.68 -2.82 8.06
N ILE A 111 3.33 -1.95 8.99
CA ILE A 111 4.01 -1.78 10.27
C ILE A 111 2.99 -1.65 11.38
N ASN A 112 3.25 -2.37 12.47
CA ASN A 112 2.57 -2.18 13.73
C ASN A 112 3.47 -1.44 14.72
N PHE A 113 2.95 -0.40 15.38
CA PHE A 113 3.66 0.44 16.34
C PHE A 113 3.20 0.22 17.79
N ASP A 114 2.32 -0.74 18.06
CA ASP A 114 1.63 -0.95 19.36
C ASP A 114 2.43 -1.77 20.39
N GLY A 115 3.73 -1.70 20.33
CA GLY A 115 4.61 -2.38 21.30
C GLY A 115 4.93 -3.85 21.00
N LYS A 116 4.17 -4.51 20.14
CA LYS A 116 4.48 -5.86 19.61
C LYS A 116 5.08 -5.76 18.21
N SER A 117 5.82 -4.71 17.95
CA SER A 117 6.36 -4.30 16.66
C SER A 117 6.47 -5.44 15.64
N ARG A 118 5.58 -5.47 14.68
CA ARG A 118 5.61 -6.39 13.52
C ARG A 118 5.71 -5.60 12.23
N ARG A 119 6.39 -6.17 11.27
CA ARG A 119 6.56 -5.57 9.96
C ARG A 119 6.49 -6.63 8.87
N ILE A 120 5.69 -6.35 7.85
CA ILE A 120 5.64 -7.16 6.64
C ILE A 120 6.10 -6.30 5.47
N ARG A 121 7.05 -6.81 4.69
CA ARG A 121 7.39 -6.29 3.37
C ARG A 121 6.72 -7.14 2.31
N ILE A 122 6.18 -6.49 1.31
CA ILE A 122 5.59 -7.14 0.16
C ILE A 122 6.23 -6.55 -1.08
N ASN A 123 6.78 -7.39 -1.94
CA ASN A 123 7.00 -7.07 -3.34
C ASN A 123 5.77 -7.52 -4.11
N GLY A 124 5.23 -6.65 -4.95
CA GLY A 124 3.97 -6.95 -5.59
C GLY A 124 3.91 -6.53 -7.05
N GLN A 125 2.96 -7.13 -7.76
CA GLN A 125 2.51 -6.67 -9.07
C GLN A 125 1.09 -6.14 -8.93
N ALA A 126 0.95 -4.84 -9.17
CA ALA A 126 -0.29 -4.10 -8.99
C ALA A 126 -1.07 -3.97 -10.30
N THR A 127 -2.39 -4.05 -10.20
CA THR A 127 -3.34 -3.74 -11.28
C THR A 127 -4.42 -2.81 -10.77
N ILE A 128 -4.95 -1.94 -11.65
CA ILE A 128 -5.99 -0.97 -11.32
C ILE A 128 -7.34 -1.46 -11.85
N HIS A 129 -8.35 -1.42 -11.01
CA HIS A 129 -9.71 -1.86 -11.29
C HIS A 129 -10.71 -0.76 -10.96
N HIS A 130 -11.62 -0.47 -11.90
CA HIS A 130 -12.70 0.53 -11.77
C HIS A 130 -14.04 -0.02 -12.22
N ASP A 131 -14.13 -1.35 -12.35
CA ASP A 131 -15.40 -2.02 -12.58
C ASP A 131 -16.26 -2.08 -11.30
N ASN A 132 -17.58 -2.21 -11.48
CA ASN A 132 -18.53 -2.20 -10.37
C ASN A 132 -18.27 -3.31 -9.35
N ASN A 133 -17.78 -4.48 -9.78
CA ASN A 133 -17.50 -5.58 -8.84
C ASN A 133 -16.38 -5.23 -7.86
N ALA A 134 -15.31 -4.57 -8.34
CA ALA A 134 -14.24 -4.11 -7.48
C ALA A 134 -14.70 -2.97 -6.56
N LEU A 135 -15.44 -1.99 -7.11
CA LEU A 135 -15.91 -0.81 -6.37
C LEU A 135 -16.93 -1.16 -5.28
N ASN A 136 -17.82 -2.13 -5.51
CA ASN A 136 -18.84 -2.54 -4.54
C ASN A 136 -18.23 -3.06 -3.22
N ASN A 137 -17.00 -3.51 -3.25
CA ASN A 137 -16.29 -3.98 -2.05
C ASN A 137 -15.73 -2.84 -1.20
N HIS A 138 -15.65 -1.61 -1.72
CA HIS A 138 -14.97 -0.49 -1.08
C HIS A 138 -15.79 0.79 -1.17
N PHE A 139 -16.53 1.09 -0.12
CA PHE A 139 -17.35 2.30 -0.06
C PHE A 139 -16.51 3.57 -0.26
N GLY A 140 -16.93 4.43 -1.19
CA GLY A 140 -16.26 5.71 -1.49
C GLY A 140 -14.98 5.61 -2.32
N ALA A 141 -14.62 4.43 -2.82
CA ALA A 141 -13.48 4.27 -3.70
C ALA A 141 -13.72 4.88 -5.09
N LYS A 142 -12.73 5.56 -5.64
CA LYS A 142 -12.71 5.98 -7.05
C LYS A 142 -12.30 4.84 -7.97
N PHE A 143 -11.35 4.05 -7.51
CA PHE A 143 -10.88 2.81 -8.11
C PHE A 143 -10.23 1.94 -7.03
N VAL A 144 -9.92 0.73 -7.40
CA VAL A 144 -9.33 -0.27 -6.51
C VAL A 144 -8.01 -0.73 -7.10
N VAL A 145 -7.02 -0.95 -6.25
CA VAL A 145 -5.74 -1.52 -6.65
C VAL A 145 -5.63 -2.92 -6.07
N ARG A 146 -5.42 -3.91 -6.95
CA ARG A 146 -5.11 -5.30 -6.57
C ARG A 146 -3.64 -5.55 -6.71
N ILE A 147 -3.06 -6.25 -5.75
CA ILE A 147 -1.63 -6.55 -5.71
C ILE A 147 -1.42 -8.03 -5.46
N LYS A 148 -0.81 -8.69 -6.43
CA LYS A 148 -0.31 -10.04 -6.26
C LYS A 148 1.04 -9.99 -5.53
N CYS A 149 1.17 -10.71 -4.43
CA CYS A 149 2.19 -10.50 -3.40
C CYS A 149 3.25 -11.60 -3.37
N GLU A 150 4.49 -11.19 -3.21
CA GLU A 150 5.58 -11.97 -2.62
C GLU A 150 5.87 -11.37 -1.25
N ILE A 151 5.85 -12.20 -0.21
CA ILE A 151 5.83 -11.75 1.18
C ILE A 151 7.17 -12.04 1.84
N PHE A 152 7.67 -11.07 2.59
CA PHE A 152 8.88 -11.19 3.37
C PHE A 152 8.71 -10.51 4.75
N PRO A 153 8.16 -11.25 5.75
CA PRO A 153 8.03 -10.73 7.09
C PRO A 153 9.40 -10.60 7.74
N ASN A 154 9.59 -9.53 8.51
CA ASN A 154 10.81 -9.40 9.23
C ASN A 154 10.67 -8.65 10.56
N CYS A 155 11.59 -8.88 11.47
CA CYS A 155 11.58 -8.32 12.80
C CYS A 155 11.97 -6.82 12.78
N PRO A 156 11.15 -5.89 13.29
CA PRO A 156 11.43 -4.46 13.27
C PRO A 156 12.25 -4.04 14.50
N ARG A 157 13.53 -4.38 14.51
CA ARG A 157 14.43 -4.14 15.68
C ARG A 157 14.49 -2.68 16.14
N TYR A 158 14.41 -1.73 15.20
CA TYR A 158 14.65 -0.30 15.48
C TYR A 158 13.40 0.57 15.31
N ILE A 159 12.22 -0.04 15.23
CA ILE A 159 10.96 0.72 15.14
C ILE A 159 10.54 1.13 16.54
N PRO A 160 10.31 2.44 16.76
CA PRO A 160 9.83 2.92 18.04
C PRO A 160 8.40 2.43 18.32
N ASN A 161 8.05 2.33 19.60
CA ASN A 161 6.67 2.11 20.01
C ASN A 161 5.90 3.44 19.88
N LEU A 162 4.92 3.46 18.97
CA LEU A 162 4.04 4.60 18.74
C LEU A 162 2.60 4.13 18.79
N GLU A 163 1.76 4.85 19.52
CA GLU A 163 0.31 4.62 19.52
C GLU A 163 -0.34 5.34 18.33
N THR A 164 -1.07 4.60 17.51
CA THR A 164 -1.94 5.20 16.48
C THR A 164 -3.33 5.38 17.10
N LYS A 165 -3.77 6.65 17.24
CA LYS A 165 -5.09 6.97 17.81
C LYS A 165 -6.21 6.87 16.75
N GLU A 166 -6.94 7.94 16.51
CA GLU A 166 -8.14 7.93 15.69
C GLU A 166 -7.84 7.81 14.19
N PRO A 167 -8.71 7.11 13.42
CA PRO A 167 -8.68 7.16 11.98
C PRO A 167 -8.95 8.58 11.44
N SER A 168 -8.47 8.86 10.22
CA SER A 168 -8.67 10.15 9.58
C SER A 168 -10.16 10.47 9.38
N ILE A 169 -10.56 11.73 9.64
CA ILE A 169 -11.91 12.25 9.35
C ILE A 169 -12.25 12.26 7.86
N TYR A 170 -11.26 12.13 6.98
CA TYR A 170 -11.43 12.11 5.52
C TYR A 170 -11.72 10.72 4.96
N VAL A 171 -11.70 9.67 5.78
CA VAL A 171 -12.05 8.32 5.34
C VAL A 171 -13.55 8.24 5.07
N PRO A 172 -14.01 7.87 3.85
CA PRO A 172 -15.42 7.69 3.56
C PRO A 172 -16.01 6.53 4.37
N ARG A 173 -17.12 6.77 5.06
CA ARG A 173 -17.84 5.75 5.84
C ARG A 173 -19.29 5.71 5.46
N GLN A 174 -19.83 4.51 5.33
CA GLN A 174 -21.23 4.31 5.01
C GLN A 174 -22.13 4.94 6.10
N GLY A 175 -23.13 5.71 5.70
CA GLY A 175 -24.06 6.37 6.61
C GLY A 175 -23.55 7.67 7.25
N GLN A 176 -22.29 8.08 7.02
CA GLN A 176 -21.73 9.31 7.61
C GLN A 176 -21.71 10.51 6.64
N GLY A 177 -22.25 10.32 5.42
CA GLY A 177 -22.23 11.36 4.40
C GLY A 177 -20.86 11.55 3.73
N ILE A 178 -20.70 12.70 3.05
CA ILE A 178 -19.47 13.04 2.36
C ILE A 178 -18.43 13.52 3.39
N PRO A 179 -17.19 13.01 3.37
CA PRO A 179 -16.12 13.52 4.24
C PRO A 179 -15.92 15.03 4.06
N PRO A 180 -15.43 15.76 5.08
CA PRO A 180 -15.22 17.20 4.99
C PRO A 180 -14.22 17.57 3.89
N ALA A 181 -14.38 18.74 3.30
CA ALA A 181 -13.43 19.24 2.33
C ALA A 181 -12.09 19.56 2.99
N PRO A 182 -10.96 19.00 2.53
CA PRO A 182 -9.66 19.46 2.97
C PRO A 182 -9.47 20.95 2.67
N GLU A 183 -8.75 21.66 3.54
CA GLU A 183 -8.56 23.11 3.43
C GLU A 183 -8.03 23.57 2.06
N TRP A 184 -7.13 22.78 1.45
CA TRP A 184 -6.56 23.12 0.14
C TRP A 184 -7.60 23.16 -0.99
N LYS A 185 -8.68 22.36 -0.92
CA LYS A 185 -9.79 22.40 -1.93
C LYS A 185 -10.58 23.68 -1.86
N GLN A 186 -10.53 24.40 -0.75
CA GLN A 186 -11.27 25.65 -0.55
C GLN A 186 -10.50 26.89 -1.04
N ARG A 187 -9.22 26.74 -1.38
CA ARG A 187 -8.39 27.84 -1.88
C ARG A 187 -8.95 28.41 -3.20
N ASP A 188 -8.87 29.73 -3.37
CA ASP A 188 -9.49 30.43 -4.51
C ASP A 188 -9.03 29.89 -5.86
N TYR A 189 -7.75 29.55 -6.00
CA TYR A 189 -7.16 29.03 -7.22
C TYR A 189 -7.47 27.53 -7.47
N ILE A 190 -8.17 26.85 -6.55
CA ILE A 190 -8.54 25.41 -6.65
C ILE A 190 -10.05 25.21 -6.73
N LYS A 191 -10.82 25.89 -5.89
CA LYS A 191 -12.24 25.58 -5.62
C LYS A 191 -13.13 25.48 -6.87
N THR A 192 -12.81 26.21 -7.94
CA THR A 192 -13.58 26.23 -9.20
C THR A 192 -13.08 25.28 -10.27
N ILE A 193 -11.84 24.79 -10.13
CA ILE A 193 -11.18 23.91 -11.11
C ILE A 193 -11.12 22.45 -10.68
N LEU A 194 -11.68 22.10 -9.52
CA LEU A 194 -11.82 20.73 -9.08
C LEU A 194 -12.49 19.86 -10.16
N PRO A 195 -12.24 18.55 -10.19
CA PRO A 195 -12.90 17.61 -11.12
C PRO A 195 -14.43 17.76 -11.11
N LYS A 196 -15.08 17.51 -12.25
CA LYS A 196 -16.55 17.66 -12.36
C LYS A 196 -17.33 16.82 -11.33
N GLY A 197 -16.83 15.63 -11.00
CA GLY A 197 -17.44 14.74 -10.00
C GLY A 197 -16.98 14.98 -8.56
N ASP A 198 -16.18 16.00 -8.30
CA ASP A 198 -15.74 16.30 -6.93
C ASP A 198 -16.89 16.87 -6.11
N PRO A 199 -17.28 16.23 -4.97
CA PRO A 199 -18.41 16.67 -4.16
C PRO A 199 -18.19 18.04 -3.50
N HIS A 200 -16.96 18.54 -3.48
CA HIS A 200 -16.61 19.85 -2.90
C HIS A 200 -16.38 20.93 -3.95
N LYS A 201 -16.58 20.62 -5.23
CA LYS A 201 -16.47 21.60 -6.29
C LYS A 201 -17.53 22.67 -6.13
N LYS A 202 -17.12 23.93 -6.08
CA LYS A 202 -18.04 25.06 -6.16
C LYS A 202 -18.31 25.39 -7.63
N GLU A 203 -19.57 25.55 -7.97
CA GLU A 203 -19.96 26.11 -9.26
C GLU A 203 -19.43 27.57 -9.36
N LYS A 204 -19.15 28.00 -10.59
CA LYS A 204 -18.66 29.37 -10.86
C LYS A 204 -19.77 30.38 -10.62
#